data_0cb84aadc5bd3691a97673c734e1872b
#
_entry.id   0cb84aadc5bd3691a97673c734e1872b
#
_cell.length_a   1.000
_cell.length_b   1.000
_cell.length_c   1.000
_cell.angle_alpha   90.00
_cell.angle_beta   90.00
_cell.angle_gamma   90.00
#
_symmetry.space_group_name_H-M   'P 1'
#
loop_
_entity.id
_entity.type
_entity.pdbx_description
1 polymer ?
#
loop_
_entity_poly.entity_id
_entity_poly.type
_entity_poly.pdbx_seq_one_letter_code
_entity_poly.pdbx_strand_id
1 'polypeptide(L)'
;MDKKVLFEALNTELAKKNIDLEIICVGGFVLEYYNLRGTQDVDAFYQEDAKIISIIEKVGNDFGVNAPEELWLNNSVANMNRIPSRSICEKAYSYSNLTVFVPPLSYILGMKLESGRDRDRQDAGDIIKLVKIRSIKDVTNRLKEYGFQPDLSMILEVFEIAYGMEWLAEYMTEHPDELR
;
A
#
# COMPACT_ATOMS: atom_id res chain seq x y z
N MET A 1 3.90 -16.72 5.05
CA MET A 1 5.20 -16.84 4.30
C MET A 1 5.86 -15.48 4.32
N ASP A 2 7.15 -15.42 4.64
CA ASP A 2 7.93 -14.17 4.57
C ASP A 2 8.09 -13.75 3.10
N LYS A 3 7.62 -12.56 2.75
CA LYS A 3 7.69 -12.01 1.40
C LYS A 3 9.12 -11.80 0.91
N LYS A 4 10.06 -11.56 1.85
CA LYS A 4 11.47 -11.44 1.52
C LYS A 4 12.01 -12.70 0.84
N VAL A 5 11.65 -13.88 1.33
CA VAL A 5 12.04 -15.17 0.74
C VAL A 5 11.48 -15.32 -0.67
N LEU A 6 10.23 -14.88 -0.89
CA LEU A 6 9.61 -14.91 -2.23
C LEU A 6 10.31 -13.94 -3.20
N PHE A 7 10.68 -12.74 -2.75
CA PHE A 7 11.42 -11.79 -3.58
C PHE A 7 12.84 -12.28 -3.89
N GLU A 8 13.52 -12.94 -2.96
CA GLU A 8 14.83 -13.57 -3.21
C GLU A 8 14.75 -14.67 -4.26
N ALA A 9 13.72 -15.52 -4.18
CA ALA A 9 13.45 -16.55 -5.17
C ALA A 9 13.10 -15.95 -6.54
N LEU A 10 12.25 -14.91 -6.56
CA LEU A 10 11.90 -14.18 -7.79
C LEU A 10 13.15 -13.59 -8.45
N ASN A 11 14.00 -12.91 -7.67
CA ASN A 11 15.28 -12.39 -8.16
C ASN A 11 16.15 -13.48 -8.79
N THR A 12 16.22 -14.66 -8.16
CA THR A 12 17.00 -15.79 -8.65
C THR A 12 16.52 -16.27 -10.00
N GLU A 13 15.19 -16.38 -10.20
CA GLU A 13 14.61 -16.80 -11.48
C GLU A 13 14.76 -15.71 -12.57
N LEU A 14 14.62 -14.43 -12.20
CA LEU A 14 14.87 -13.30 -13.10
C LEU A 14 16.33 -13.27 -13.58
N ALA A 15 17.30 -13.47 -12.68
CA ALA A 15 18.73 -13.51 -13.00
C ALA A 15 19.06 -14.62 -13.99
N LYS A 16 18.46 -15.83 -13.87
CA LYS A 16 18.64 -16.94 -14.82
C LYS A 16 18.23 -16.58 -16.26
N LYS A 17 17.32 -15.61 -16.39
CA LYS A 17 16.78 -15.16 -17.68
C LYS A 17 17.39 -13.83 -18.15
N ASN A 18 18.29 -13.24 -17.33
CA ASN A 18 18.86 -11.91 -17.54
C ASN A 18 17.76 -10.83 -17.74
N ILE A 19 16.74 -10.86 -16.87
CA ILE A 19 15.61 -9.92 -16.87
C ILE A 19 15.73 -9.06 -15.63
N ASP A 20 15.70 -7.73 -15.79
CA ASP A 20 15.59 -6.78 -14.69
C ASP A 20 14.12 -6.40 -14.47
N LEU A 21 13.69 -6.36 -13.21
CA LEU A 21 12.33 -6.00 -12.82
C LEU A 21 12.35 -4.96 -11.71
N GLU A 22 11.59 -3.89 -11.90
CA GLU A 22 11.25 -2.94 -10.84
C GLU A 22 9.76 -3.05 -10.56
N ILE A 23 9.39 -3.15 -9.29
CA ILE A 23 8.00 -3.19 -8.85
C ILE A 23 7.75 -2.10 -7.80
N ILE A 24 6.56 -1.49 -7.84
CA ILE A 24 6.08 -0.58 -6.81
C ILE A 24 4.92 -1.28 -6.10
N CYS A 25 5.19 -1.80 -4.92
CA CYS A 25 4.18 -2.48 -4.12
C CYS A 25 3.25 -1.48 -3.45
N VAL A 26 1.98 -1.86 -3.32
CA VAL A 26 0.93 -1.07 -2.65
C VAL A 26 0.07 -1.96 -1.75
N GLY A 27 -1.04 -1.43 -1.28
CA GLY A 27 -2.04 -2.23 -0.56
C GLY A 27 -1.53 -2.88 0.72
N GLY A 28 -1.90 -4.16 0.90
CA GLY A 28 -1.62 -4.94 2.10
C GLY A 28 -0.13 -5.14 2.38
N PHE A 29 0.68 -5.31 1.34
CA PHE A 29 2.12 -5.52 1.52
C PHE A 29 2.82 -4.32 2.16
N VAL A 30 2.43 -3.09 1.82
CA VAL A 30 3.02 -1.90 2.45
C VAL A 30 2.70 -1.87 3.95
N LEU A 31 1.49 -2.28 4.34
CA LEU A 31 1.12 -2.40 5.76
C LEU A 31 1.94 -3.48 6.47
N GLU A 32 2.21 -4.61 5.81
CA GLU A 32 3.09 -5.66 6.33
C GLU A 32 4.52 -5.16 6.47
N TYR A 33 5.04 -4.44 5.49
CA TYR A 33 6.37 -3.83 5.52
C TYR A 33 6.57 -2.89 6.72
N TYR A 34 5.52 -2.12 7.08
CA TYR A 34 5.53 -1.25 8.27
C TYR A 34 5.03 -1.95 9.56
N ASN A 35 4.88 -3.27 9.56
CA ASN A 35 4.46 -4.08 10.71
C ASN A 35 3.06 -3.74 11.26
N LEU A 36 2.15 -3.24 10.43
CA LEU A 36 0.76 -2.99 10.81
C LEU A 36 -0.08 -4.26 10.77
N ARG A 37 -0.03 -5.01 9.68
CA ARG A 37 -0.69 -6.30 9.53
C ARG A 37 -0.09 -7.10 8.37
N GLY A 38 -0.27 -8.43 8.40
CA GLY A 38 0.12 -9.31 7.30
C GLY A 38 -0.85 -9.28 6.12
N THR A 39 -0.37 -9.74 4.96
CA THR A 39 -1.15 -10.01 3.76
C THR A 39 -0.75 -11.35 3.15
N GLN A 40 -1.64 -11.94 2.34
CA GLN A 40 -1.34 -13.19 1.62
C GLN A 40 -0.64 -12.92 0.28
N ASP A 41 -1.07 -11.89 -0.41
CA ASP A 41 -0.66 -11.44 -1.72
C ASP A 41 0.16 -10.15 -1.69
N VAL A 42 0.73 -9.80 -2.82
CA VAL A 42 1.44 -8.54 -3.06
C VAL A 42 0.84 -7.86 -4.28
N ASP A 43 0.06 -6.80 -4.05
CA ASP A 43 -0.37 -5.90 -5.11
C ASP A 43 0.78 -4.99 -5.51
N ALA A 44 1.12 -4.95 -6.80
CA ALA A 44 2.20 -4.10 -7.28
C ALA A 44 1.98 -3.58 -8.70
N PHE A 45 2.52 -2.40 -8.97
CA PHE A 45 2.66 -1.88 -10.32
C PHE A 45 3.98 -2.36 -10.91
N TYR A 46 3.94 -2.98 -12.08
CA TYR A 46 5.10 -3.37 -12.87
C TYR A 46 4.72 -3.48 -14.35
N GLN A 47 5.72 -3.46 -15.21
CA GLN A 47 5.48 -3.69 -16.64
C GLN A 47 5.22 -5.19 -16.86
N GLU A 48 4.01 -5.50 -17.29
CA GLU A 48 3.64 -6.88 -17.60
C GLU A 48 4.34 -7.38 -18.87
N ASP A 49 4.91 -8.55 -18.76
CA ASP A 49 5.48 -9.33 -19.85
C ASP A 49 5.21 -10.82 -19.58
N ALA A 50 4.91 -11.60 -20.61
CA ALA A 50 4.57 -13.00 -20.47
C ALA A 50 5.67 -13.82 -19.76
N LYS A 51 6.95 -13.45 -19.94
CA LYS A 51 8.06 -14.12 -19.27
C LYS A 51 8.09 -13.78 -17.79
N ILE A 52 7.84 -12.51 -17.43
CA ILE A 52 7.77 -12.05 -16.03
C ILE A 52 6.62 -12.75 -15.32
N ILE A 53 5.43 -12.80 -15.92
CA ILE A 53 4.26 -13.50 -15.38
C ILE A 53 4.58 -14.97 -15.14
N SER A 54 5.17 -15.66 -16.12
CA SER A 54 5.55 -17.08 -15.98
C SER A 54 6.57 -17.32 -14.86
N ILE A 55 7.50 -16.37 -14.62
CA ILE A 55 8.47 -16.46 -13.53
C ILE A 55 7.77 -16.25 -12.16
N ILE A 56 6.87 -15.27 -12.07
CA ILE A 56 6.08 -15.01 -10.85
C ILE A 56 5.23 -16.24 -10.50
N GLU A 57 4.54 -16.79 -11.51
CA GLU A 57 3.73 -18.00 -11.36
C GLU A 57 4.55 -19.20 -10.89
N LYS A 58 5.72 -19.41 -11.51
CA LYS A 58 6.64 -20.48 -11.12
C LYS A 58 7.05 -20.36 -9.66
N VAL A 59 7.49 -19.17 -9.23
CA VAL A 59 7.87 -18.94 -7.83
C VAL A 59 6.70 -19.20 -6.91
N GLY A 60 5.52 -18.68 -7.22
CA GLY A 60 4.33 -18.93 -6.42
C GLY A 60 3.95 -20.39 -6.29
N ASN A 61 4.12 -21.18 -7.36
CA ASN A 61 3.87 -22.62 -7.37
C ASN A 61 4.93 -23.38 -6.56
N ASP A 62 6.21 -23.02 -6.71
CA ASP A 62 7.32 -23.63 -5.96
C ASP A 62 7.15 -23.47 -4.44
N PHE A 63 6.55 -22.37 -3.99
CA PHE A 63 6.29 -22.09 -2.58
C PHE A 63 4.84 -22.34 -2.12
N GLY A 64 3.94 -22.74 -3.03
CA GLY A 64 2.54 -23.01 -2.73
C GLY A 64 1.75 -21.78 -2.23
N VAL A 65 2.06 -20.60 -2.78
CA VAL A 65 1.45 -19.32 -2.35
C VAL A 65 0.51 -18.69 -3.39
N ASN A 66 0.41 -19.25 -4.59
CA ASN A 66 -0.60 -18.83 -5.57
C ASN A 66 -1.99 -19.30 -5.11
N ALA A 67 -3.00 -18.42 -5.27
CA ALA A 67 -4.40 -18.82 -5.20
C ALA A 67 -4.86 -19.40 -6.55
N PRO A 68 -6.02 -20.10 -6.61
CA PRO A 68 -6.46 -20.78 -7.84
C PRO A 68 -6.57 -19.88 -9.09
N GLU A 69 -6.88 -18.58 -8.90
CA GLU A 69 -7.04 -17.61 -10.00
C GLU A 69 -6.18 -16.34 -9.79
N GLU A 70 -5.30 -16.34 -8.82
CA GLU A 70 -4.53 -15.14 -8.45
C GLU A 70 -3.09 -15.48 -8.09
N LEU A 71 -2.15 -14.76 -8.70
CA LEU A 71 -0.73 -14.89 -8.40
C LEU A 71 -0.41 -14.18 -7.08
N TRP A 72 0.55 -14.73 -6.32
CA TRP A 72 1.04 -14.13 -5.06
C TRP A 72 1.57 -12.70 -5.24
N LEU A 73 2.12 -12.39 -6.42
CA LEU A 73 2.50 -11.05 -6.86
C LEU A 73 1.66 -10.74 -8.10
N ASN A 74 0.76 -9.80 -7.98
CA ASN A 74 -0.20 -9.48 -9.03
C ASN A 74 -0.19 -7.97 -9.36
N ASN A 75 -0.64 -7.64 -10.57
CA ASN A 75 -0.78 -6.27 -11.06
C ASN A 75 -2.27 -5.86 -11.16
N SER A 76 -3.14 -6.39 -10.29
CA SER A 76 -4.57 -6.08 -10.28
C SER A 76 -4.86 -4.59 -10.08
N VAL A 77 -3.89 -3.86 -9.55
CA VAL A 77 -3.91 -2.40 -9.36
C VAL A 77 -3.54 -1.58 -10.60
N ALA A 78 -3.15 -2.23 -11.71
CA ALA A 78 -2.73 -1.53 -12.94
C ALA A 78 -3.81 -0.60 -13.53
N ASN A 79 -5.08 -0.92 -13.28
CA ASN A 79 -6.22 -0.11 -13.74
C ASN A 79 -6.55 1.07 -12.79
N MET A 80 -5.84 1.21 -11.68
CA MET A 80 -6.01 2.37 -10.80
C MET A 80 -5.43 3.61 -11.48
N ASN A 81 -6.19 4.70 -11.47
CA ASN A 81 -5.80 5.95 -12.13
C ASN A 81 -4.58 6.65 -11.50
N ARG A 82 -4.00 6.08 -10.43
CA ARG A 82 -2.91 6.67 -9.66
C ARG A 82 -1.84 5.64 -9.36
N ILE A 83 -0.75 5.74 -10.11
CA ILE A 83 0.48 4.99 -9.84
C ILE A 83 1.38 5.91 -9.01
N PRO A 84 1.91 5.46 -7.85
CA PRO A 84 2.86 6.26 -7.09
C PRO A 84 4.08 6.60 -7.93
N SER A 85 4.49 7.87 -7.95
CA SER A 85 5.74 8.24 -8.59
C SER A 85 6.91 7.55 -7.88
N ARG A 86 7.84 6.99 -8.64
CA ARG A 86 9.07 6.40 -8.09
C ARG A 86 9.84 7.36 -7.18
N SER A 87 9.77 8.66 -7.45
CA SER A 87 10.48 9.70 -6.68
C SER A 87 10.00 9.84 -5.23
N ILE A 88 8.76 9.41 -4.93
CA ILE A 88 8.23 9.43 -3.56
C ILE A 88 8.37 8.08 -2.86
N CYS A 89 8.78 7.04 -3.58
CA CYS A 89 8.91 5.68 -3.03
C CYS A 89 10.30 5.44 -2.46
N GLU A 90 10.37 4.71 -1.36
CA GLU A 90 11.63 4.16 -0.86
C GLU A 90 11.89 2.76 -1.42
N LYS A 91 13.16 2.35 -1.44
CA LYS A 91 13.54 0.99 -1.79
C LYS A 91 13.39 0.09 -0.58
N ALA A 92 12.37 -0.78 -0.59
CA ALA A 92 12.20 -1.79 0.45
C ALA A 92 13.25 -2.91 0.31
N TYR A 93 13.46 -3.38 -0.92
CA TYR A 93 14.48 -4.39 -1.22
C TYR A 93 15.21 -4.06 -2.52
N SER A 94 16.51 -4.42 -2.59
CA SER A 94 17.34 -4.25 -3.78
C SER A 94 18.22 -5.46 -3.97
N TYR A 95 17.98 -6.20 -5.05
CA TYR A 95 18.71 -7.39 -5.46
C TYR A 95 19.41 -7.11 -6.80
N SER A 96 20.06 -8.14 -7.38
CA SER A 96 20.76 -7.99 -8.67
C SER A 96 19.83 -7.68 -9.84
N ASN A 97 18.65 -8.32 -9.88
CA ASN A 97 17.69 -8.23 -10.97
C ASN A 97 16.27 -7.83 -10.52
N LEU A 98 16.06 -7.57 -9.23
CA LEU A 98 14.78 -7.13 -8.69
C LEU A 98 14.97 -5.93 -7.77
N THR A 99 14.22 -4.86 -8.00
CA THR A 99 14.08 -3.74 -7.07
C THR A 99 12.63 -3.59 -6.66
N VAL A 100 12.40 -3.60 -5.35
CA VAL A 100 11.06 -3.47 -4.74
C VAL A 100 10.96 -2.09 -4.10
N PHE A 101 9.99 -1.31 -4.54
CA PHE A 101 9.68 0.01 -4.01
C PHE A 101 8.38 -0.03 -3.21
N VAL A 102 8.29 0.82 -2.19
CA VAL A 102 7.06 1.08 -1.44
C VAL A 102 6.83 2.59 -1.33
N PRO A 103 5.60 3.07 -1.55
CA PRO A 103 5.26 4.47 -1.32
C PRO A 103 5.14 4.75 0.18
N PRO A 104 5.17 6.04 0.60
CA PRO A 104 4.98 6.40 1.99
C PRO A 104 3.57 6.02 2.48
N LEU A 105 3.43 5.76 3.78
CA LEU A 105 2.14 5.41 4.40
C LEU A 105 1.04 6.46 4.15
N SER A 106 1.40 7.74 4.03
CA SER A 106 0.44 8.80 3.68
C SER A 106 -0.16 8.62 2.28
N TYR A 107 0.58 8.05 1.33
CA TYR A 107 0.03 7.67 0.02
C TYR A 107 -0.94 6.50 0.13
N ILE A 108 -0.57 5.45 0.91
CA ILE A 108 -1.44 4.30 1.16
C ILE A 108 -2.71 4.73 1.90
N LEU A 109 -2.61 5.69 2.84
CA LEU A 109 -3.78 6.29 3.50
C LEU A 109 -4.76 6.87 2.47
N GLY A 110 -4.27 7.61 1.47
CA GLY A 110 -5.11 8.14 0.39
C GLY A 110 -5.82 7.03 -0.40
N MET A 111 -5.08 5.97 -0.78
CA MET A 111 -5.66 4.82 -1.48
C MET A 111 -6.75 4.12 -0.65
N LYS A 112 -6.54 3.98 0.66
CA LYS A 112 -7.49 3.36 1.58
C LYS A 112 -8.76 4.18 1.75
N LEU A 113 -8.63 5.49 1.87
CA LEU A 113 -9.77 6.40 1.95
C LEU A 113 -10.58 6.42 0.65
N GLU A 114 -9.95 6.41 -0.53
CA GLU A 114 -10.68 6.33 -1.80
C GLU A 114 -11.37 4.98 -2.02
N SER A 115 -10.80 3.89 -1.52
CA SER A 115 -11.43 2.56 -1.62
C SER A 115 -12.73 2.46 -0.82
N GLY A 116 -12.79 3.05 0.36
CA GLY A 116 -13.98 3.15 1.21
C GLY A 116 -14.52 1.82 1.77
N ARG A 117 -13.80 0.69 1.60
CA ARG A 117 -14.22 -0.60 2.17
C ARG A 117 -14.01 -0.59 3.69
N ASP A 118 -14.83 -1.33 4.45
CA ASP A 118 -14.74 -1.37 5.92
C ASP A 118 -13.34 -1.72 6.42
N ARG A 119 -12.69 -2.73 5.80
CA ARG A 119 -11.32 -3.10 6.14
C ARG A 119 -10.32 -1.97 5.84
N ASP A 120 -10.52 -1.24 4.74
CA ASP A 120 -9.64 -0.16 4.36
C ASP A 120 -9.75 1.05 5.28
N ARG A 121 -10.95 1.29 5.86
CA ARG A 121 -11.14 2.31 6.91
C ARG A 121 -10.39 1.95 8.18
N GLN A 122 -10.41 0.68 8.59
CA GLN A 122 -9.62 0.21 9.73
C GLN A 122 -8.11 0.36 9.47
N ASP A 123 -7.63 -0.08 8.31
CA ASP A 123 -6.24 0.10 7.89
C ASP A 123 -5.83 1.59 7.90
N ALA A 124 -6.70 2.48 7.43
CA ALA A 124 -6.48 3.93 7.44
C ALA A 124 -6.36 4.50 8.87
N GLY A 125 -7.22 4.06 9.80
CA GLY A 125 -7.13 4.41 11.22
C GLY A 125 -5.81 3.98 11.85
N ASP A 126 -5.38 2.76 11.56
CA ASP A 126 -4.11 2.22 12.05
C ASP A 126 -2.90 2.99 11.47
N ILE A 127 -2.96 3.42 10.20
CA ILE A 127 -1.95 4.30 9.60
C ILE A 127 -1.90 5.63 10.33
N ILE A 128 -3.03 6.32 10.51
CA ILE A 128 -3.10 7.63 11.21
C ILE A 128 -2.47 7.52 12.60
N LYS A 129 -2.79 6.44 13.32
CA LYS A 129 -2.25 6.18 14.65
C LYS A 129 -0.74 5.95 14.65
N LEU A 130 -0.23 5.16 13.70
CA LEU A 130 1.20 4.87 13.58
C LEU A 130 2.00 6.12 13.22
N VAL A 131 1.53 6.91 12.26
CA VAL A 131 2.21 8.15 11.83
C VAL A 131 1.91 9.34 12.76
N LYS A 132 1.08 9.12 13.81
CA LYS A 132 0.74 10.10 14.86
C LYS A 132 0.15 11.41 14.32
N ILE A 133 -0.62 11.35 13.24
CA ILE A 133 -1.31 12.53 12.72
C ILE A 133 -2.51 12.81 13.63
N ARG A 134 -2.61 14.06 14.13
CA ARG A 134 -3.70 14.51 15.01
C ARG A 134 -4.41 15.76 14.49
N SER A 135 -4.24 16.09 13.21
CA SER A 135 -4.91 17.23 12.56
C SER A 135 -5.58 16.76 11.27
N ILE A 136 -6.87 17.03 11.14
CA ILE A 136 -7.66 16.77 9.92
C ILE A 136 -7.09 17.56 8.76
N LYS A 137 -6.70 18.81 9.00
CA LYS A 137 -6.08 19.69 8.00
C LYS A 137 -4.75 19.12 7.49
N ASP A 138 -3.92 18.57 8.38
CA ASP A 138 -2.63 17.96 7.97
C ASP A 138 -2.85 16.74 7.09
N VAL A 139 -3.80 15.86 7.43
CA VAL A 139 -4.18 14.73 6.57
C VAL A 139 -4.65 15.24 5.22
N THR A 140 -5.60 16.16 5.22
CA THR A 140 -6.18 16.69 3.97
C THR A 140 -5.11 17.31 3.07
N ASN A 141 -4.18 18.07 3.63
CA ASN A 141 -3.10 18.69 2.85
C ASN A 141 -2.15 17.63 2.26
N ARG A 142 -1.71 16.64 3.05
CA ARG A 142 -0.85 15.55 2.58
C ARG A 142 -1.52 14.73 1.46
N LEU A 143 -2.81 14.46 1.60
CA LEU A 143 -3.56 13.72 0.59
C LEU A 143 -3.71 14.51 -0.71
N LYS A 144 -3.94 15.84 -0.61
CA LYS A 144 -3.98 16.73 -1.77
C LYS A 144 -2.66 16.79 -2.54
N GLU A 145 -1.51 16.73 -1.86
CA GLU A 145 -0.19 16.68 -2.51
C GLU A 145 -0.05 15.46 -3.44
N TYR A 146 -0.69 14.34 -3.10
CA TYR A 146 -0.75 13.13 -3.94
C TYR A 146 -1.96 13.12 -4.90
N GLY A 147 -2.78 14.17 -4.90
CA GLY A 147 -3.98 14.30 -5.73
C GLY A 147 -5.19 13.53 -5.20
N PHE A 148 -5.18 13.02 -3.97
CA PHE A 148 -6.35 12.41 -3.34
C PHE A 148 -7.31 13.49 -2.83
N GLN A 149 -8.61 13.22 -2.91
CA GLN A 149 -9.67 14.13 -2.43
C GLN A 149 -10.77 13.31 -1.71
N PRO A 150 -10.45 12.69 -0.57
CA PRO A 150 -11.45 11.94 0.18
C PRO A 150 -12.49 12.89 0.79
N ASP A 151 -13.69 12.40 0.95
CA ASP A 151 -14.75 13.12 1.64
C ASP A 151 -14.38 13.37 3.11
N LEU A 152 -14.77 14.53 3.63
CA LEU A 152 -14.53 14.88 5.04
C LEU A 152 -15.14 13.84 6.00
N SER A 153 -16.31 13.31 5.69
CA SER A 153 -16.97 12.26 6.49
C SER A 153 -16.08 11.02 6.64
N MET A 154 -15.41 10.60 5.57
CA MET A 154 -14.48 9.48 5.59
C MET A 154 -13.26 9.77 6.48
N ILE A 155 -12.74 10.99 6.42
CA ILE A 155 -11.62 11.41 7.26
C ILE A 155 -12.04 11.39 8.73
N LEU A 156 -13.22 11.96 9.08
CA LEU A 156 -13.73 11.97 10.44
C LEU A 156 -13.93 10.55 11.00
N GLU A 157 -14.52 9.65 10.22
CA GLU A 157 -14.69 8.24 10.59
C GLU A 157 -13.34 7.56 10.90
N VAL A 158 -12.33 7.80 10.08
CA VAL A 158 -11.00 7.21 10.28
C VAL A 158 -10.30 7.79 11.50
N PHE A 159 -10.50 9.07 11.83
CA PHE A 159 -10.01 9.66 13.08
C PHE A 159 -10.74 9.10 14.31
N GLU A 160 -12.05 8.84 14.20
CA GLU A 160 -12.81 8.15 15.25
C GLU A 160 -12.24 6.74 15.50
N ILE A 161 -11.96 5.97 14.44
CA ILE A 161 -11.32 4.64 14.54
C ILE A 161 -9.94 4.76 15.21
N ALA A 162 -9.16 5.78 14.85
CA ALA A 162 -7.81 5.95 15.37
C ALA A 162 -7.77 6.37 16.85
N TYR A 163 -8.61 7.32 17.26
CA TYR A 163 -8.50 8.00 18.56
C TYR A 163 -9.75 7.93 19.43
N GLY A 164 -10.86 7.48 18.88
CA GLY A 164 -12.15 7.35 19.57
C GLY A 164 -13.04 8.58 19.44
N MET A 165 -14.33 8.37 19.72
CA MET A 165 -15.38 9.39 19.58
C MET A 165 -15.16 10.59 20.54
N GLU A 166 -14.70 10.36 21.75
CA GLU A 166 -14.48 11.44 22.74
C GLU A 166 -13.41 12.41 22.23
N TRP A 167 -12.29 11.87 21.75
CA TRP A 167 -11.22 12.68 21.16
C TRP A 167 -11.72 13.47 19.94
N LEU A 168 -12.49 12.83 19.07
CA LEU A 168 -13.03 13.47 17.87
C LEU A 168 -13.99 14.62 18.22
N ALA A 169 -14.87 14.42 19.19
CA ALA A 169 -15.82 15.45 19.65
C ALA A 169 -15.09 16.68 20.24
N GLU A 170 -14.04 16.45 21.04
CA GLU A 170 -13.19 17.52 21.59
C GLU A 170 -12.49 18.26 20.45
N TYR A 171 -11.86 17.54 19.52
CA TYR A 171 -11.17 18.11 18.39
C TYR A 171 -12.09 18.99 17.51
N MET A 172 -13.29 18.52 17.19
CA MET A 172 -14.29 19.26 16.39
C MET A 172 -14.73 20.56 17.09
N THR A 173 -14.75 20.57 18.43
CA THR A 173 -15.10 21.76 19.21
C THR A 173 -13.98 22.78 19.21
N GLU A 174 -12.72 22.32 19.26
CA GLU A 174 -11.53 23.17 19.30
C GLU A 174 -11.11 23.70 17.91
N HIS A 175 -11.43 22.95 16.85
CA HIS A 175 -11.01 23.22 15.47
C HIS A 175 -12.17 23.32 14.46
N PRO A 176 -13.21 24.14 14.70
CA PRO A 176 -14.39 24.21 13.84
C PRO A 176 -14.07 24.69 12.40
N ASP A 177 -12.97 25.41 12.23
CA ASP A 177 -12.54 25.91 10.92
C ASP A 177 -11.93 24.84 10.00
N GLU A 178 -11.47 23.70 10.55
CA GLU A 178 -10.94 22.57 9.79
C GLU A 178 -12.04 21.68 9.20
N LEU A 179 -13.30 21.92 9.57
CA LEU A 179 -14.47 21.14 9.16
C LEU A 179 -15.26 21.78 8.02
N ARG A 180 -14.76 22.88 7.44
CA ARG A 180 -15.46 23.68 6.39
C ARG A 180 -14.89 23.46 4.98
#